data_8e9544101251e26b9f5d3c21a76fb725
#
_entry.id   8e9544101251e26b9f5d3c21a76fb725
#
_cell.length_a   1.000
_cell.length_b   1.000
_cell.length_c   1.000
_cell.angle_alpha   90.00
_cell.angle_beta   90.00
_cell.angle_gamma   90.00
#
_symmetry.space_group_name_H-M   'P 1'
#
loop_
_entity.id
_entity.type
_entity.pdbx_description
1 polymer ?
#
loop_
_entity_poly.entity_id
_entity_poly.type
_entity_poly.pdbx_seq_one_letter_code
_entity_poly.pdbx_strand_id
1 'polypeptide(L)'
;MIALIALLPCAAVLITVMGLRLSGIVAASAAAATAFVIWLADVFAGPSTQSLWRAFQDTILLELLVAAVVLPGILFVEISSRGGALNAINDILRILELTKPKAAIFIATGVGVMLESLTGLGVSLLVTVPLLMALFERYRAIGLALVSMSLMPWGGLSISVLIGAELGGLQIRDLSLMVWRISGPVAAALPMLCLMFVPKPSIPDLTFAILAGLLLSSAIGVATYWIGVEVAGVAGGLAVMALSMLQGLQRSHAGKANALGTALTAPALRPYAILIIAVFAQKLLIPLLNDAGIAPALSTGRVTFTLLSSPGVALLAASIASLALQRQRDHGSATKLPLSVLRRAWRPLTSIVLFLASARLLVESGAITALANLLAGLGAYPAVAAVTSLGALSGYVTGSGVTANALFLPGATSTGQIFGAEALFAALQNSAASHAAMAALPIAAILLSALPHRTSADDHTAMSLGLRLSALLVMIVFMTGALLLATGLHQP
;
A
#
# COMPACT_ATOMS: atom_id res chain seq x y z
N MET A 1 2.77 -30.78 -14.93
CA MET A 1 2.48 -31.31 -13.57
C MET A 1 3.53 -30.86 -12.55
N ILE A 2 4.83 -31.03 -12.82
CA ILE A 2 5.93 -30.62 -11.91
C ILE A 2 5.88 -29.12 -11.58
N ALA A 3 5.57 -28.23 -12.54
CA ALA A 3 5.47 -26.80 -12.30
C ALA A 3 4.44 -26.38 -11.21
N LEU A 4 3.41 -27.21 -10.97
CA LEU A 4 2.42 -26.97 -9.91
C LEU A 4 3.03 -27.07 -8.49
N ILE A 5 4.17 -27.75 -8.36
CA ILE A 5 4.93 -27.83 -7.10
C ILE A 5 5.38 -26.45 -6.65
N ALA A 6 5.64 -25.52 -7.59
CA ALA A 6 5.98 -24.14 -7.27
C ALA A 6 4.86 -23.38 -6.55
N LEU A 7 3.60 -23.84 -6.63
CA LEU A 7 2.46 -23.27 -5.90
C LEU A 7 2.29 -23.82 -4.48
N LEU A 8 3.02 -24.87 -4.08
CA LEU A 8 2.90 -25.47 -2.75
C LEU A 8 3.13 -24.50 -1.59
N PRO A 9 4.12 -23.58 -1.63
CA PRO A 9 4.26 -22.57 -0.56
C PRO A 9 3.02 -21.70 -0.41
N CYS A 10 2.37 -21.35 -1.54
CA CYS A 10 1.11 -20.60 -1.50
C CYS A 10 -0.04 -21.45 -0.95
N ALA A 11 -0.15 -22.71 -1.38
CA ALA A 11 -1.14 -23.64 -0.84
C ALA A 11 -0.94 -23.81 0.68
N ALA A 12 0.30 -23.91 1.16
CA ALA A 12 0.62 -23.97 2.58
C ALA A 12 0.13 -22.72 3.33
N VAL A 13 0.29 -21.51 2.74
CA VAL A 13 -0.25 -20.27 3.32
C VAL A 13 -1.77 -20.31 3.37
N LEU A 14 -2.44 -20.70 2.28
CA LEU A 14 -3.90 -20.80 2.22
C LEU A 14 -4.46 -21.76 3.27
N ILE A 15 -3.89 -22.97 3.35
CA ILE A 15 -4.29 -23.98 4.34
C ILE A 15 -4.09 -23.44 5.75
N THR A 16 -2.95 -22.79 6.01
CA THR A 16 -2.59 -22.29 7.34
C THR A 16 -3.52 -21.15 7.79
N VAL A 17 -3.77 -20.18 6.90
CA VAL A 17 -4.58 -19.00 7.26
C VAL A 17 -6.07 -19.26 7.17
N MET A 18 -6.53 -19.85 6.05
CA MET A 18 -7.97 -20.02 5.81
C MET A 18 -8.51 -21.35 6.39
N GLY A 19 -7.75 -22.42 6.28
CA GLY A 19 -8.15 -23.74 6.78
C GLY A 19 -7.97 -23.84 8.29
N LEU A 20 -6.77 -23.59 8.79
CA LEU A 20 -6.39 -23.79 10.20
C LEU A 20 -6.55 -22.50 11.04
N ARG A 21 -6.80 -21.35 10.43
CA ARG A 21 -6.97 -20.04 11.10
C ARG A 21 -5.79 -19.66 12.00
N LEU A 22 -4.58 -20.05 11.60
CA LEU A 22 -3.34 -19.77 12.34
C LEU A 22 -2.79 -18.38 12.00
N SER A 23 -1.78 -17.93 12.76
CA SER A 23 -1.19 -16.60 12.60
C SER A 23 -0.38 -16.46 11.30
N GLY A 24 -0.20 -15.21 10.82
CA GLY A 24 0.61 -14.91 9.64
C GLY A 24 2.07 -15.39 9.75
N ILE A 25 2.66 -15.41 10.96
CA ILE A 25 4.01 -15.96 11.17
C ILE A 25 4.04 -17.45 10.88
N VAL A 26 3.05 -18.20 11.34
CA VAL A 26 2.97 -19.66 11.09
C VAL A 26 2.79 -19.92 9.60
N ALA A 27 1.97 -19.12 8.91
CA ALA A 27 1.81 -19.22 7.46
C ALA A 27 3.10 -18.92 6.71
N ALA A 28 3.83 -17.88 7.11
CA ALA A 28 5.12 -17.52 6.54
C ALA A 28 6.18 -18.61 6.78
N SER A 29 6.19 -19.19 7.99
CA SER A 29 7.07 -20.34 8.31
C SER A 29 6.74 -21.57 7.46
N ALA A 30 5.46 -21.86 7.25
CA ALA A 30 5.02 -22.96 6.39
C ALA A 30 5.44 -22.73 4.93
N ALA A 31 5.31 -21.50 4.42
CA ALA A 31 5.77 -21.15 3.07
C ALA A 31 7.29 -21.32 2.93
N ALA A 32 8.06 -20.79 3.88
CA ALA A 32 9.52 -20.86 3.87
C ALA A 32 10.00 -22.32 3.99
N ALA A 33 9.41 -23.12 4.89
CA ALA A 33 9.71 -24.54 5.03
C ALA A 33 9.40 -25.32 3.75
N THR A 34 8.25 -25.07 3.12
CA THR A 34 7.85 -25.73 1.86
C THR A 34 8.80 -25.36 0.73
N ALA A 35 9.17 -24.06 0.60
CA ALA A 35 10.13 -23.60 -0.41
C ALA A 35 11.52 -24.22 -0.18
N PHE A 36 11.96 -24.34 1.09
CA PHE A 36 13.22 -25.01 1.43
C PHE A 36 13.21 -26.50 1.07
N VAL A 37 12.08 -27.20 1.32
CA VAL A 37 11.92 -28.61 0.93
C VAL A 37 11.95 -28.77 -0.59
N ILE A 38 11.29 -27.87 -1.35
CA ILE A 38 11.33 -27.87 -2.84
C ILE A 38 12.79 -27.69 -3.34
N TRP A 39 13.52 -26.74 -2.74
CA TRP A 39 14.91 -26.51 -3.09
C TRP A 39 15.79 -27.71 -2.75
N LEU A 40 15.62 -28.32 -1.57
CA LEU A 40 16.40 -29.46 -1.11
C LEU A 40 16.11 -30.73 -1.91
N ALA A 41 14.87 -30.93 -2.34
CA ALA A 41 14.42 -32.13 -3.07
C ALA A 41 14.89 -32.17 -4.54
N ASP A 42 15.63 -31.16 -5.02
CA ASP A 42 16.17 -31.10 -6.39
C ASP A 42 15.11 -31.29 -7.49
N VAL A 43 13.94 -30.70 -7.29
CA VAL A 43 12.81 -30.89 -8.21
C VAL A 43 13.02 -30.16 -9.53
N PHE A 44 13.72 -29.02 -9.51
CA PHE A 44 13.91 -28.14 -10.68
C PHE A 44 15.38 -27.93 -11.00
N ALA A 45 16.15 -27.40 -10.07
CA ALA A 45 17.59 -27.14 -10.19
C ALA A 45 18.27 -27.55 -8.89
N GLY A 46 19.38 -28.26 -9.00
CA GLY A 46 20.09 -28.87 -7.90
C GLY A 46 20.42 -27.93 -6.74
N PRO A 47 20.29 -28.39 -5.49
CA PRO A 47 20.68 -27.62 -4.34
C PRO A 47 22.19 -27.38 -4.36
N SER A 48 22.60 -26.12 -4.15
CA SER A 48 24.01 -25.76 -4.01
C SER A 48 24.18 -24.80 -2.84
N THR A 49 25.35 -24.91 -2.16
CA THR A 49 25.68 -23.97 -1.08
C THR A 49 25.69 -22.53 -1.59
N GLN A 50 26.09 -22.32 -2.84
CA GLN A 50 26.12 -21.01 -3.46
C GLN A 50 24.72 -20.44 -3.68
N SER A 51 23.73 -21.25 -4.14
CA SER A 51 22.35 -20.81 -4.32
C SER A 51 21.69 -20.47 -2.98
N LEU A 52 21.95 -21.26 -1.95
CA LEU A 52 21.44 -20.99 -0.60
C LEU A 52 22.05 -19.69 -0.03
N TRP A 53 23.35 -19.48 -0.23
CA TRP A 53 24.02 -18.26 0.22
C TRP A 53 23.50 -17.01 -0.47
N ARG A 54 23.24 -17.07 -1.79
CA ARG A 54 22.61 -15.99 -2.55
C ARG A 54 21.21 -15.70 -2.04
N ALA A 55 20.36 -16.74 -1.86
CA ALA A 55 19.02 -16.57 -1.32
C ALA A 55 19.04 -15.89 0.06
N PHE A 56 19.99 -16.25 0.92
CA PHE A 56 20.16 -15.64 2.24
C PHE A 56 20.59 -14.16 2.14
N GLN A 57 21.59 -13.83 1.33
CA GLN A 57 22.06 -12.45 1.16
C GLN A 57 20.96 -11.54 0.61
N ASP A 58 20.25 -11.97 -0.44
CA ASP A 58 19.15 -11.23 -1.04
C ASP A 58 18.01 -11.04 -0.04
N THR A 59 17.69 -12.07 0.74
CA THR A 59 16.64 -12.00 1.78
C THR A 59 16.98 -10.94 2.84
N ILE A 60 18.20 -10.93 3.35
CA ILE A 60 18.64 -9.95 4.36
C ILE A 60 18.58 -8.52 3.80
N LEU A 61 19.03 -8.33 2.56
CA LEU A 61 19.05 -7.00 1.95
C LEU A 61 17.62 -6.47 1.68
N LEU A 62 16.72 -7.33 1.21
CA LEU A 62 15.30 -7.01 1.05
C LEU A 62 14.63 -6.71 2.41
N GLU A 63 14.94 -7.48 3.45
CA GLU A 63 14.41 -7.22 4.79
C GLU A 63 14.92 -5.90 5.36
N LEU A 64 16.18 -5.54 5.14
CA LEU A 64 16.71 -4.22 5.52
C LEU A 64 15.95 -3.09 4.83
N LEU A 65 15.62 -3.25 3.54
CA LEU A 65 14.83 -2.28 2.79
C LEU A 65 13.43 -2.12 3.41
N VAL A 66 12.78 -3.23 3.77
CA VAL A 66 11.47 -3.22 4.46
C VAL A 66 11.59 -2.59 5.84
N ALA A 67 12.51 -3.04 6.66
CA ALA A 67 12.68 -2.58 8.03
C ALA A 67 13.02 -1.08 8.10
N ALA A 68 13.81 -0.58 7.13
CA ALA A 68 14.16 0.83 7.01
C ALA A 68 12.94 1.75 6.80
N VAL A 69 11.81 1.22 6.34
CA VAL A 69 10.55 1.97 6.19
C VAL A 69 9.59 1.66 7.33
N VAL A 70 9.41 0.39 7.66
CA VAL A 70 8.39 -0.07 8.63
C VAL A 70 8.70 0.45 10.05
N LEU A 71 9.96 0.39 10.50
CA LEU A 71 10.31 0.85 11.84
C LEU A 71 10.09 2.35 12.04
N PRO A 72 10.63 3.25 11.16
CA PRO A 72 10.32 4.66 11.25
C PRO A 72 8.83 4.98 11.03
N GLY A 73 8.13 4.22 10.19
CA GLY A 73 6.69 4.36 9.96
C GLY A 73 5.87 4.13 11.23
N ILE A 74 6.14 3.03 11.95
CA ILE A 74 5.48 2.75 13.24
C ILE A 74 5.83 3.82 14.28
N LEU A 75 7.10 4.27 14.33
CA LEU A 75 7.51 5.35 15.22
C LEU A 75 6.74 6.65 14.94
N PHE A 76 6.66 7.03 13.67
CA PHE A 76 5.91 8.23 13.25
C PHE A 76 4.43 8.14 13.66
N VAL A 77 3.79 7.00 13.44
CA VAL A 77 2.39 6.76 13.83
C VAL A 77 2.21 6.88 15.35
N GLU A 78 3.12 6.30 16.13
CA GLU A 78 3.05 6.37 17.60
C GLU A 78 3.14 7.81 18.13
N ILE A 79 3.99 8.64 17.50
CA ILE A 79 4.16 10.04 17.86
C ILE A 79 2.96 10.88 17.40
N SER A 80 2.51 10.70 16.13
CA SER A 80 1.44 11.51 15.53
C SER A 80 0.06 11.20 16.11
N SER A 81 -0.20 9.94 16.51
CA SER A 81 -1.48 9.54 17.11
C SER A 81 -1.82 10.26 18.43
N ARG A 82 -0.80 10.73 19.15
CA ARG A 82 -0.96 11.50 20.40
C ARG A 82 -1.36 12.96 20.16
N GLY A 83 -1.24 13.44 18.91
CA GLY A 83 -1.36 14.87 18.58
C GLY A 83 -2.77 15.41 18.41
N GLY A 84 -3.83 14.57 18.42
CA GLY A 84 -5.22 15.04 18.26
C GLY A 84 -5.58 15.41 16.81
N ALA A 85 -4.95 14.80 15.82
CA ALA A 85 -5.21 15.04 14.39
C ALA A 85 -6.69 14.84 14.01
N LEU A 86 -7.38 13.90 14.64
CA LEU A 86 -8.82 13.66 14.45
C LEU A 86 -9.65 14.93 14.71
N ASN A 87 -9.38 15.63 15.81
CA ASN A 87 -10.09 16.84 16.17
C ASN A 87 -9.81 17.98 15.17
N ALA A 88 -8.55 18.15 14.77
CA ALA A 88 -8.17 19.15 13.77
C ALA A 88 -8.85 18.91 12.41
N ILE A 89 -8.96 17.67 11.96
CA ILE A 89 -9.68 17.33 10.72
C ILE A 89 -11.18 17.54 10.88
N ASN A 90 -11.76 17.24 12.04
CA ASN A 90 -13.16 17.56 12.34
C ASN A 90 -13.44 19.07 12.28
N ASP A 91 -12.53 19.90 12.81
CA ASP A 91 -12.67 21.37 12.75
C ASP A 91 -12.62 21.87 11.29
N ILE A 92 -11.71 21.31 10.47
CA ILE A 92 -11.68 21.59 9.02
C ILE A 92 -13.01 21.24 8.36
N LEU A 93 -13.57 20.06 8.65
CA LEU A 93 -14.86 19.63 8.08
C LEU A 93 -16.02 20.56 8.48
N ARG A 94 -16.03 21.02 9.74
CA ARG A 94 -17.03 21.98 10.24
C ARG A 94 -16.91 23.33 9.54
N ILE A 95 -15.68 23.83 9.34
CA ILE A 95 -15.44 25.11 8.65
C ILE A 95 -15.87 25.03 7.19
N LEU A 96 -15.60 23.89 6.52
CA LEU A 96 -15.91 23.72 5.09
C LEU A 96 -17.41 23.56 4.81
N GLU A 97 -18.22 23.10 5.78
CA GLU A 97 -19.67 22.87 5.62
C GLU A 97 -20.02 22.09 4.34
N LEU A 98 -19.23 21.05 4.05
CA LEU A 98 -19.43 20.22 2.87
C LEU A 98 -20.76 19.45 2.96
N THR A 99 -21.43 19.26 1.80
CA THR A 99 -22.55 18.32 1.73
C THR A 99 -22.08 16.91 2.06
N LYS A 100 -22.97 16.04 2.55
CA LYS A 100 -22.62 14.65 2.91
C LYS A 100 -21.86 13.90 1.81
N PRO A 101 -22.26 13.97 0.50
CA PRO A 101 -21.48 13.34 -0.59
C PRO A 101 -20.05 13.86 -0.67
N LYS A 102 -19.87 15.19 -0.62
CA LYS A 102 -18.55 15.82 -0.71
C LYS A 102 -17.68 15.55 0.53
N ALA A 103 -18.29 15.51 1.72
CA ALA A 103 -17.62 15.12 2.95
C ALA A 103 -17.14 13.66 2.90
N ALA A 104 -17.96 12.74 2.34
CA ALA A 104 -17.56 11.36 2.13
C ALA A 104 -16.32 11.25 1.22
N ILE A 105 -16.32 11.97 0.10
CA ILE A 105 -15.19 12.01 -0.85
C ILE A 105 -13.95 12.64 -0.18
N PHE A 106 -14.10 13.77 0.52
CA PHE A 106 -13.03 14.43 1.25
C PHE A 106 -12.37 13.49 2.27
N ILE A 107 -13.18 12.80 3.09
CA ILE A 107 -12.66 11.90 4.13
C ILE A 107 -12.05 10.65 3.50
N ALA A 108 -12.77 9.95 2.62
CA ALA A 108 -12.33 8.66 2.11
C ALA A 108 -11.19 8.79 1.10
N THR A 109 -11.31 9.67 0.09
CA THR A 109 -10.35 9.76 -1.02
C THR A 109 -9.36 10.92 -0.91
N GLY A 110 -9.59 11.87 -0.01
CA GLY A 110 -8.64 12.91 0.36
C GLY A 110 -7.82 12.49 1.59
N VAL A 111 -8.43 12.64 2.76
CA VAL A 111 -7.76 12.38 4.06
C VAL A 111 -7.29 10.93 4.17
N GLY A 112 -8.16 9.96 3.86
CA GLY A 112 -7.86 8.54 3.99
C GLY A 112 -6.71 8.11 3.09
N VAL A 113 -6.74 8.48 1.81
CA VAL A 113 -5.67 8.17 0.85
C VAL A 113 -4.36 8.84 1.26
N MET A 114 -4.38 10.12 1.65
CA MET A 114 -3.18 10.83 2.11
C MET A 114 -2.57 10.15 3.33
N LEU A 115 -3.37 9.86 4.37
CA LEU A 115 -2.88 9.23 5.60
C LEU A 115 -2.37 7.81 5.34
N GLU A 116 -3.09 7.01 4.53
CA GLU A 116 -2.65 5.64 4.20
C GLU A 116 -1.36 5.66 3.40
N SER A 117 -1.21 6.62 2.47
CA SER A 117 0.02 6.77 1.69
C SER A 117 1.21 7.17 2.57
N LEU A 118 1.00 7.96 3.62
CA LEU A 118 2.07 8.35 4.54
C LEU A 118 2.43 7.24 5.53
N THR A 119 1.44 6.51 6.05
CA THR A 119 1.62 5.63 7.21
C THR A 119 1.53 4.14 6.86
N GLY A 120 0.68 3.76 5.91
CA GLY A 120 0.42 2.37 5.56
C GLY A 120 -0.27 1.56 6.67
N LEU A 121 -0.38 0.25 6.46
CA LEU A 121 -0.83 -0.73 7.45
C LEU A 121 -2.23 -0.48 8.04
N GLY A 122 -3.09 0.29 7.35
CA GLY A 122 -4.46 0.56 7.81
C GLY A 122 -4.58 1.60 8.93
N VAL A 123 -3.51 2.31 9.25
CA VAL A 123 -3.51 3.34 10.31
C VAL A 123 -4.49 4.48 9.99
N SER A 124 -4.69 4.79 8.72
CA SER A 124 -5.68 5.78 8.27
C SER A 124 -7.09 5.48 8.78
N LEU A 125 -7.45 4.21 8.99
CA LEU A 125 -8.75 3.79 9.52
C LEU A 125 -9.02 4.30 10.94
N LEU A 126 -7.99 4.45 11.76
CA LEU A 126 -8.13 5.00 13.13
C LEU A 126 -8.60 6.46 13.13
N VAL A 127 -8.41 7.16 12.01
CA VAL A 127 -8.87 8.55 11.80
C VAL A 127 -10.15 8.58 10.96
N THR A 128 -10.20 7.85 9.85
CA THR A 128 -11.33 7.92 8.91
C THR A 128 -12.60 7.28 9.47
N VAL A 129 -12.52 6.17 10.21
CA VAL A 129 -13.69 5.49 10.77
C VAL A 129 -14.45 6.39 11.76
N PRO A 130 -13.83 7.02 12.78
CA PRO A 130 -14.55 7.94 13.66
C PRO A 130 -15.16 9.14 12.93
N LEU A 131 -14.45 9.72 11.94
CA LEU A 131 -14.98 10.82 11.14
C LEU A 131 -16.21 10.41 10.34
N LEU A 132 -16.17 9.24 9.72
CA LEU A 132 -17.30 8.70 8.92
C LEU A 132 -18.47 8.32 9.82
N MET A 133 -18.22 7.73 10.99
CA MET A 133 -19.25 7.39 11.97
C MET A 133 -19.97 8.62 12.55
N ALA A 134 -19.32 9.78 12.59
CA ALA A 134 -19.96 11.03 13.00
C ALA A 134 -20.95 11.58 11.96
N LEU A 135 -20.83 11.19 10.67
CA LEU A 135 -21.62 11.73 9.57
C LEU A 135 -22.59 10.74 8.95
N PHE A 136 -22.32 9.44 9.05
CA PHE A 136 -23.03 8.38 8.35
C PHE A 136 -23.45 7.25 9.29
N GLU A 137 -24.52 6.55 8.90
CA GLU A 137 -24.92 5.30 9.55
C GLU A 137 -23.81 4.24 9.42
N ARG A 138 -23.75 3.34 10.38
CA ARG A 138 -22.70 2.33 10.56
C ARG A 138 -22.34 1.56 9.27
N TYR A 139 -23.32 1.01 8.57
CA TYR A 139 -23.10 0.30 7.29
C TYR A 139 -22.37 1.16 6.26
N ARG A 140 -22.81 2.43 6.12
CA ARG A 140 -22.23 3.39 5.16
C ARG A 140 -20.83 3.83 5.58
N ALA A 141 -20.63 4.06 6.86
CA ALA A 141 -19.31 4.41 7.41
C ALA A 141 -18.29 3.28 7.18
N ILE A 142 -18.68 2.01 7.39
CA ILE A 142 -17.82 0.85 7.10
C ILE A 142 -17.47 0.79 5.61
N GLY A 143 -18.45 0.97 4.72
CA GLY A 143 -18.21 0.96 3.27
C GLY A 143 -17.26 2.07 2.83
N LEU A 144 -17.47 3.31 3.29
CA LEU A 144 -16.59 4.46 3.00
C LEU A 144 -15.18 4.27 3.59
N ALA A 145 -15.07 3.67 4.77
CA ALA A 145 -13.78 3.34 5.38
C ALA A 145 -13.01 2.31 4.53
N LEU A 146 -13.68 1.30 3.99
CA LEU A 146 -13.06 0.36 3.04
C LEU A 146 -12.61 1.07 1.76
N VAL A 147 -13.42 1.98 1.20
CA VAL A 147 -13.01 2.79 0.05
C VAL A 147 -11.75 3.60 0.37
N SER A 148 -11.60 4.15 1.58
CA SER A 148 -10.41 4.90 1.97
C SER A 148 -9.11 4.08 1.98
N MET A 149 -9.23 2.75 2.08
CA MET A 149 -8.11 1.79 2.05
C MET A 149 -7.79 1.26 0.66
N SER A 150 -8.56 1.63 -0.36
CA SER A 150 -8.46 0.98 -1.68
C SER A 150 -7.15 1.27 -2.43
N LEU A 151 -6.45 2.36 -2.13
CA LEU A 151 -5.19 2.73 -2.80
C LEU A 151 -3.93 2.21 -2.09
N MET A 152 -3.98 0.99 -1.59
CA MET A 152 -2.84 0.32 -0.94
C MET A 152 -1.58 0.15 -1.81
N PRO A 153 -1.61 0.18 -3.18
CA PRO A 153 -0.35 0.24 -3.94
C PRO A 153 0.55 1.41 -3.56
N TRP A 154 -0.05 2.53 -3.13
CA TRP A 154 0.68 3.72 -2.66
C TRP A 154 0.76 3.83 -1.13
N GLY A 155 0.28 2.83 -0.39
CA GLY A 155 0.32 2.79 1.07
C GLY A 155 1.75 2.72 1.62
N GLY A 156 2.00 3.40 2.76
CA GLY A 156 3.30 3.40 3.42
C GLY A 156 4.44 3.85 2.51
N LEU A 157 4.25 5.00 1.84
CA LEU A 157 5.21 5.56 0.86
C LEU A 157 5.55 4.57 -0.27
N SER A 158 4.54 3.83 -0.74
CA SER A 158 4.62 2.87 -1.85
C SER A 158 5.61 1.72 -1.66
N ILE A 159 5.85 1.30 -0.42
CA ILE A 159 6.82 0.26 -0.11
C ILE A 159 6.58 -1.04 -0.89
N SER A 160 5.32 -1.40 -1.21
CA SER A 160 5.01 -2.58 -2.01
C SER A 160 5.57 -2.49 -3.44
N VAL A 161 5.53 -1.30 -4.04
CA VAL A 161 6.09 -1.05 -5.39
C VAL A 161 7.61 -1.07 -5.34
N LEU A 162 8.22 -0.44 -4.33
CA LEU A 162 9.69 -0.42 -4.16
C LEU A 162 10.24 -1.84 -4.01
N ILE A 163 9.68 -2.63 -3.11
CA ILE A 163 10.05 -4.04 -2.92
C ILE A 163 9.73 -4.88 -4.16
N GLY A 164 8.59 -4.59 -4.80
CA GLY A 164 8.19 -5.25 -6.03
C GLY A 164 9.21 -5.07 -7.16
N ALA A 165 9.77 -3.87 -7.31
CA ALA A 165 10.80 -3.60 -8.31
C ALA A 165 12.06 -4.44 -8.06
N GLU A 166 12.55 -4.50 -6.81
CA GLU A 166 13.69 -5.31 -6.43
C GLU A 166 13.44 -6.82 -6.58
N LEU A 167 12.23 -7.29 -6.23
CA LEU A 167 11.84 -8.70 -6.39
C LEU A 167 11.74 -9.12 -7.87
N GLY A 168 11.26 -8.22 -8.71
CA GLY A 168 11.09 -8.45 -10.14
C GLY A 168 12.35 -8.15 -10.97
N GLY A 169 13.38 -7.55 -10.39
CA GLY A 169 14.55 -7.07 -11.14
C GLY A 169 14.21 -5.95 -12.14
N LEU A 170 13.22 -5.12 -11.81
CA LEU A 170 12.71 -4.04 -12.65
C LEU A 170 13.21 -2.68 -12.16
N GLN A 171 13.31 -1.72 -13.08
CA GLN A 171 13.49 -0.33 -12.68
C GLN A 171 12.26 0.16 -11.90
N ILE A 172 12.49 0.85 -10.77
CA ILE A 172 11.41 1.38 -9.92
C ILE A 172 10.47 2.26 -10.74
N ARG A 173 11.01 3.09 -11.65
CA ARG A 173 10.25 3.98 -12.51
C ARG A 173 9.29 3.22 -13.42
N ASP A 174 9.75 2.15 -14.07
CA ASP A 174 8.95 1.39 -15.04
C ASP A 174 7.79 0.67 -14.35
N LEU A 175 8.09 -0.02 -13.24
CA LEU A 175 7.05 -0.65 -12.43
C LEU A 175 6.06 0.38 -11.89
N SER A 176 6.53 1.51 -11.36
CA SER A 176 5.68 2.55 -10.76
C SER A 176 4.71 3.16 -11.78
N LEU A 177 5.19 3.49 -12.98
CA LEU A 177 4.35 4.03 -14.05
C LEU A 177 3.34 3.00 -14.53
N MET A 178 3.75 1.73 -14.63
CA MET A 178 2.84 0.66 -15.03
C MET A 178 1.78 0.38 -13.95
N VAL A 179 2.14 0.42 -12.65
CA VAL A 179 1.19 0.35 -11.53
C VAL A 179 0.19 1.50 -11.60
N TRP A 180 0.63 2.72 -11.95
CA TRP A 180 -0.29 3.83 -12.16
C TRP A 180 -1.19 3.61 -13.38
N ARG A 181 -0.68 3.14 -14.52
CA ARG A 181 -1.51 2.84 -15.71
C ARG A 181 -2.62 1.83 -15.38
N ILE A 182 -2.32 0.81 -14.57
CA ILE A 182 -3.27 -0.25 -14.17
C ILE A 182 -4.22 0.22 -13.06
N SER A 183 -3.71 0.85 -12.02
CA SER A 183 -4.49 1.25 -10.84
C SER A 183 -5.04 2.69 -10.94
N GLY A 184 -4.63 3.47 -11.94
CA GLY A 184 -5.16 4.81 -12.19
C GLY A 184 -6.66 4.84 -12.45
N PRO A 185 -7.23 3.94 -13.28
CA PRO A 185 -8.68 3.79 -13.41
C PRO A 185 -9.38 3.45 -12.09
N VAL A 186 -8.75 2.64 -11.22
CA VAL A 186 -9.26 2.40 -9.86
C VAL A 186 -9.31 3.70 -9.07
N ALA A 187 -8.20 4.46 -9.04
CA ALA A 187 -8.14 5.75 -8.35
C ALA A 187 -9.21 6.72 -8.87
N ALA A 188 -9.39 6.79 -10.19
CA ALA A 188 -10.43 7.63 -10.80
C ALA A 188 -11.86 7.20 -10.42
N ALA A 189 -12.09 5.92 -10.17
CA ALA A 189 -13.40 5.39 -9.81
C ALA A 189 -13.75 5.59 -8.31
N LEU A 190 -12.75 5.76 -7.42
CA LEU A 190 -13.00 5.76 -5.96
C LEU A 190 -13.99 6.84 -5.48
N PRO A 191 -13.91 8.12 -5.91
CA PRO A 191 -14.89 9.12 -5.48
C PRO A 191 -16.32 8.78 -5.93
N MET A 192 -16.47 8.11 -7.09
CA MET A 192 -17.77 7.59 -7.54
C MET A 192 -18.26 6.45 -6.66
N LEU A 193 -17.37 5.55 -6.23
CA LEU A 193 -17.70 4.48 -5.29
C LEU A 193 -18.14 5.02 -3.93
N CYS A 194 -17.61 6.17 -3.47
CA CYS A 194 -18.09 6.83 -2.26
C CYS A 194 -19.58 7.17 -2.36
N LEU A 195 -20.08 7.57 -3.53
CA LEU A 195 -21.50 7.94 -3.72
C LEU A 195 -22.44 6.74 -3.57
N MET A 196 -21.98 5.49 -3.73
CA MET A 196 -22.80 4.30 -3.47
C MET A 196 -23.23 4.18 -2.00
N PHE A 197 -22.45 4.80 -1.10
CA PHE A 197 -22.72 4.80 0.34
C PHE A 197 -23.41 6.09 0.84
N VAL A 198 -23.80 6.98 -0.08
CA VAL A 198 -24.45 8.24 0.27
C VAL A 198 -25.90 8.24 -0.25
N PRO A 199 -26.89 8.65 0.57
CA PRO A 199 -28.26 8.68 0.12
C PRO A 199 -28.50 9.78 -0.91
N LYS A 200 -29.13 9.42 -2.03
CA LYS A 200 -29.64 10.35 -3.07
C LYS A 200 -28.59 11.40 -3.52
N PRO A 201 -27.45 10.99 -4.08
CA PRO A 201 -26.49 11.94 -4.63
C PRO A 201 -27.14 12.75 -5.76
N SER A 202 -26.84 14.04 -5.82
CA SER A 202 -27.32 14.96 -6.85
C SER A 202 -26.39 14.97 -8.07
N ILE A 203 -26.85 15.54 -9.20
CA ILE A 203 -25.98 15.72 -10.40
C ILE A 203 -24.70 16.51 -10.08
N PRO A 204 -24.75 17.63 -9.30
CA PRO A 204 -23.52 18.31 -8.87
C PRO A 204 -22.57 17.44 -8.03
N ASP A 205 -23.10 16.46 -7.23
CA ASP A 205 -22.25 15.55 -6.47
C ASP A 205 -21.58 14.53 -7.40
N LEU A 206 -22.29 14.06 -8.43
CA LEU A 206 -21.76 13.19 -9.47
C LEU A 206 -20.62 13.89 -10.24
N THR A 207 -20.84 15.13 -10.68
CA THR A 207 -19.82 15.93 -11.37
C THR A 207 -18.59 16.14 -10.47
N PHE A 208 -18.82 16.46 -9.19
CA PHE A 208 -17.73 16.61 -8.23
C PHE A 208 -16.94 15.30 -8.04
N ALA A 209 -17.61 14.15 -7.95
CA ALA A 209 -16.97 12.85 -7.82
C ALA A 209 -16.12 12.49 -9.05
N ILE A 210 -16.61 12.77 -10.26
CA ILE A 210 -15.84 12.58 -11.50
C ILE A 210 -14.59 13.46 -11.50
N LEU A 211 -14.73 14.75 -11.22
CA LEU A 211 -13.61 15.69 -11.15
C LEU A 211 -12.59 15.29 -10.08
N ALA A 212 -13.05 14.89 -8.89
CA ALA A 212 -12.20 14.43 -7.82
C ALA A 212 -11.44 13.15 -8.20
N GLY A 213 -12.10 12.22 -8.90
CA GLY A 213 -11.49 10.98 -9.36
C GLY A 213 -10.43 11.21 -10.44
N LEU A 214 -10.72 12.03 -11.43
CA LEU A 214 -9.76 12.41 -12.45
C LEU A 214 -8.55 13.13 -11.85
N LEU A 215 -8.81 14.05 -10.91
CA LEU A 215 -7.75 14.79 -10.23
C LEU A 215 -6.90 13.86 -9.35
N LEU A 216 -7.52 12.92 -8.62
CA LEU A 216 -6.82 11.92 -7.81
C LEU A 216 -5.86 11.09 -8.65
N SER A 217 -6.38 10.48 -9.73
CA SER A 217 -5.60 9.65 -10.64
C SER A 217 -4.49 10.44 -11.34
N SER A 218 -4.80 11.64 -11.85
CA SER A 218 -3.82 12.50 -12.54
C SER A 218 -2.72 12.97 -11.60
N ALA A 219 -3.06 13.39 -10.38
CA ALA A 219 -2.07 13.83 -9.40
C ALA A 219 -1.13 12.68 -8.99
N ILE A 220 -1.66 11.46 -8.83
CA ILE A 220 -0.85 10.26 -8.61
C ILE A 220 0.10 10.04 -9.80
N GLY A 221 -0.40 10.10 -11.02
CA GLY A 221 0.41 9.88 -12.23
C GLY A 221 1.50 10.93 -12.41
N VAL A 222 1.16 12.20 -12.26
CA VAL A 222 2.11 13.33 -12.35
C VAL A 222 3.20 13.20 -11.29
N ALA A 223 2.83 12.92 -10.04
CA ALA A 223 3.79 12.75 -8.97
C ALA A 223 4.69 11.51 -9.22
N THR A 224 4.13 10.39 -9.67
CA THR A 224 4.90 9.19 -10.03
C THR A 224 5.93 9.48 -11.12
N TYR A 225 5.53 10.24 -12.16
CA TYR A 225 6.40 10.52 -13.31
C TYR A 225 7.53 11.52 -12.99
N TRP A 226 7.21 12.62 -12.27
CA TRP A 226 8.13 13.74 -12.07
C TRP A 226 8.89 13.71 -10.75
N ILE A 227 8.33 13.09 -9.70
CA ILE A 227 8.89 13.17 -8.34
C ILE A 227 9.30 11.79 -7.85
N GLY A 228 8.39 10.84 -7.91
CA GLY A 228 8.58 9.45 -7.47
C GLY A 228 7.31 8.86 -6.88
N VAL A 229 7.24 7.54 -6.89
CA VAL A 229 6.05 6.78 -6.47
C VAL A 229 5.74 6.98 -4.98
N GLU A 230 6.74 7.27 -4.15
CA GLU A 230 6.62 7.39 -2.70
C GLU A 230 5.73 8.56 -2.28
N VAL A 231 5.69 9.62 -3.09
CA VAL A 231 4.84 10.80 -2.84
C VAL A 231 3.51 10.76 -3.59
N ALA A 232 3.35 9.80 -4.50
CA ALA A 232 2.25 9.81 -5.45
C ALA A 232 0.86 9.74 -4.79
N GLY A 233 0.67 8.82 -3.86
CA GLY A 233 -0.61 8.72 -3.14
C GLY A 233 -0.87 9.92 -2.23
N VAL A 234 0.19 10.50 -1.63
CA VAL A 234 0.08 11.74 -0.84
C VAL A 234 -0.38 12.89 -1.72
N ALA A 235 0.24 13.07 -2.89
CA ALA A 235 -0.13 14.11 -3.85
C ALA A 235 -1.60 13.95 -4.31
N GLY A 236 -2.02 12.73 -4.59
CA GLY A 236 -3.41 12.41 -4.95
C GLY A 236 -4.40 12.81 -3.86
N GLY A 237 -4.16 12.38 -2.62
CA GLY A 237 -5.02 12.71 -1.48
C GLY A 237 -5.09 14.23 -1.22
N LEU A 238 -3.93 14.90 -1.24
CA LEU A 238 -3.86 16.36 -1.09
C LEU A 238 -4.60 17.11 -2.20
N ALA A 239 -4.54 16.63 -3.44
CA ALA A 239 -5.26 17.23 -4.57
C ALA A 239 -6.78 17.18 -4.36
N VAL A 240 -7.33 16.03 -3.92
CA VAL A 240 -8.77 15.91 -3.58
C VAL A 240 -9.13 16.78 -2.38
N MET A 241 -8.29 16.85 -1.37
CA MET A 241 -8.50 17.75 -0.23
C MET A 241 -8.56 19.21 -0.68
N ALA A 242 -7.62 19.65 -1.50
CA ALA A 242 -7.57 21.02 -2.05
C ALA A 242 -8.83 21.33 -2.87
N LEU A 243 -9.27 20.44 -3.77
CA LEU A 243 -10.52 20.60 -4.52
C LEU A 243 -11.72 20.78 -3.60
N SER A 244 -11.80 19.95 -2.55
CA SER A 244 -12.89 20.00 -1.58
C SER A 244 -12.88 21.30 -0.76
N MET A 245 -11.68 21.77 -0.37
CA MET A 245 -11.50 23.03 0.33
C MET A 245 -11.88 24.24 -0.54
N LEU A 246 -11.49 24.26 -1.81
CA LEU A 246 -11.88 25.28 -2.76
C LEU A 246 -13.42 25.37 -2.90
N GLN A 247 -14.08 24.21 -2.99
CA GLN A 247 -15.55 24.16 -3.04
C GLN A 247 -16.22 24.67 -1.75
N GLY A 248 -15.64 24.34 -0.59
CA GLY A 248 -16.15 24.82 0.71
C GLY A 248 -16.00 26.33 0.85
N LEU A 249 -14.91 26.89 0.34
CA LEU A 249 -14.65 28.33 0.39
C LEU A 249 -15.51 29.15 -0.59
N GLN A 250 -15.85 28.62 -1.78
CA GLN A 250 -16.72 29.32 -2.76
C GLN A 250 -18.12 29.63 -2.23
N ARG A 251 -18.60 28.90 -1.22
CA ARG A 251 -19.90 29.10 -0.59
C ARG A 251 -19.87 30.06 0.61
N SER A 252 -18.80 30.82 0.80
CA SER A 252 -18.43 31.38 2.10
C SER A 252 -18.39 32.89 2.18
N HIS A 253 -18.62 33.39 3.41
CA HIS A 253 -18.42 34.76 3.88
C HIS A 253 -16.95 34.96 4.29
N ALA A 254 -16.44 36.19 4.26
CA ALA A 254 -15.02 36.58 4.36
C ALA A 254 -14.19 36.02 5.56
N GLY A 255 -14.81 35.43 6.57
CA GLY A 255 -14.09 34.88 7.75
C GLY A 255 -13.60 33.42 7.65
N LYS A 256 -14.16 32.64 6.72
CA LYS A 256 -13.85 31.18 6.67
C LYS A 256 -12.44 30.87 6.18
N ALA A 257 -11.89 31.65 5.29
CA ALA A 257 -10.52 31.45 4.79
C ALA A 257 -9.49 31.57 5.92
N ASN A 258 -9.65 32.58 6.80
CA ASN A 258 -8.80 32.74 7.98
C ASN A 258 -8.99 31.60 9.00
N ALA A 259 -10.24 31.20 9.23
CA ALA A 259 -10.53 30.07 10.12
C ALA A 259 -9.92 28.74 9.59
N LEU A 260 -10.03 28.50 8.27
CA LEU A 260 -9.39 27.35 7.62
C LEU A 260 -7.87 27.39 7.72
N GLY A 261 -7.26 28.57 7.47
CA GLY A 261 -5.82 28.77 7.65
C GLY A 261 -5.35 28.43 9.07
N THR A 262 -6.10 28.89 10.07
CA THR A 262 -5.82 28.57 11.48
C THR A 262 -5.97 27.06 11.76
N ALA A 263 -7.00 26.40 11.23
CA ALA A 263 -7.21 24.98 11.41
C ALA A 263 -6.11 24.13 10.72
N LEU A 264 -5.65 24.52 9.52
CA LEU A 264 -4.58 23.82 8.79
C LEU A 264 -3.20 23.99 9.50
N THR A 265 -2.99 25.08 10.22
CA THR A 265 -1.75 25.31 10.99
C THR A 265 -1.81 24.73 12.42
N ALA A 266 -2.89 24.02 12.77
CA ALA A 266 -3.07 23.42 14.08
C ALA A 266 -1.86 22.55 14.46
N PRO A 267 -1.37 22.61 15.71
CA PRO A 267 -0.23 21.83 16.17
C PRO A 267 -0.38 20.32 15.93
N ALA A 268 -1.60 19.83 15.93
CA ALA A 268 -1.95 18.43 15.71
C ALA A 268 -1.64 17.93 14.28
N LEU A 269 -1.61 18.83 13.29
CA LEU A 269 -1.30 18.48 11.88
C LEU A 269 0.18 18.68 11.54
N ARG A 270 0.96 19.32 12.38
CA ARG A 270 2.39 19.60 12.15
C ARG A 270 3.22 18.36 11.83
N PRO A 271 3.08 17.20 12.52
CA PRO A 271 3.82 15.99 12.18
C PRO A 271 3.64 15.57 10.72
N TYR A 272 2.41 15.63 10.21
CA TYR A 272 2.11 15.29 8.81
C TYR A 272 2.68 16.29 7.83
N ALA A 273 2.60 17.59 8.14
CA ALA A 273 3.22 18.64 7.32
C ALA A 273 4.75 18.49 7.26
N ILE A 274 5.39 18.21 8.41
CA ILE A 274 6.83 17.94 8.48
C ILE A 274 7.20 16.72 7.64
N LEU A 275 6.42 15.64 7.74
CA LEU A 275 6.68 14.44 6.95
C LEU A 275 6.57 14.70 5.45
N ILE A 276 5.52 15.41 5.01
CA ILE A 276 5.36 15.79 3.61
C ILE A 276 6.58 16.58 3.13
N ILE A 277 6.97 17.62 3.89
CA ILE A 277 8.16 18.42 3.56
C ILE A 277 9.42 17.55 3.53
N ALA A 278 9.61 16.67 4.51
CA ALA A 278 10.78 15.79 4.59
C ALA A 278 10.88 14.83 3.39
N VAL A 279 9.77 14.24 2.95
CA VAL A 279 9.75 13.34 1.79
C VAL A 279 10.08 14.10 0.51
N PHE A 280 9.48 15.28 0.29
CA PHE A 280 9.81 16.13 -0.87
C PHE A 280 11.26 16.62 -0.84
N ALA A 281 11.74 17.09 0.32
CA ALA A 281 13.13 17.52 0.48
C ALA A 281 14.11 16.36 0.22
N GLN A 282 13.83 15.18 0.72
CA GLN A 282 14.63 13.98 0.45
C GLN A 282 14.72 13.74 -1.06
N LYS A 283 13.60 13.77 -1.80
CA LYS A 283 13.60 13.56 -3.26
C LYS A 283 14.43 14.58 -4.03
N LEU A 284 14.49 15.82 -3.58
CA LEU A 284 15.33 16.86 -4.18
C LEU A 284 16.81 16.70 -3.83
N LEU A 285 17.12 16.22 -2.63
CA LEU A 285 18.50 16.09 -2.13
C LEU A 285 19.20 14.82 -2.61
N ILE A 286 18.47 13.70 -2.80
CA ILE A 286 19.08 12.42 -3.17
C ILE A 286 19.93 12.46 -4.44
N PRO A 287 19.50 13.06 -5.56
CA PRO A 287 20.34 13.15 -6.74
C PRO A 287 21.68 13.85 -6.45
N LEU A 288 21.63 14.95 -5.69
CA LEU A 288 22.84 15.70 -5.29
C LEU A 288 23.78 14.86 -4.40
N LEU A 289 23.22 14.06 -3.49
CA LEU A 289 24.01 13.17 -2.61
C LEU A 289 24.62 11.99 -3.38
N ASN A 290 23.91 11.47 -4.37
CA ASN A 290 24.41 10.41 -5.24
C ASN A 290 25.57 10.96 -6.11
N ASP A 291 25.42 12.14 -6.71
CA ASP A 291 26.42 12.78 -7.53
C ASP A 291 27.70 13.13 -6.70
N ALA A 292 27.51 13.45 -5.42
CA ALA A 292 28.60 13.68 -4.48
C ALA A 292 29.24 12.38 -3.93
N GLY A 293 28.72 11.20 -4.28
CA GLY A 293 29.22 9.93 -3.76
C GLY A 293 28.96 9.67 -2.27
N ILE A 294 28.04 10.42 -1.65
CA ILE A 294 27.74 10.36 -0.21
C ILE A 294 26.68 9.30 0.12
N ALA A 295 26.01 8.73 -0.88
CA ALA A 295 24.95 7.74 -0.70
C ALA A 295 25.45 6.31 -0.97
N PRO A 296 26.11 5.63 -0.01
CA PRO A 296 26.60 4.28 -0.21
C PRO A 296 25.42 3.31 -0.41
N ALA A 297 25.57 2.42 -1.39
CA ALA A 297 24.65 1.35 -1.67
C ALA A 297 25.24 0.01 -1.20
N LEU A 298 24.40 -0.81 -0.57
CA LEU A 298 24.66 -2.22 -0.33
C LEU A 298 24.03 -3.01 -1.47
N SER A 299 24.80 -3.87 -2.15
CA SER A 299 24.26 -4.64 -3.28
C SER A 299 24.76 -6.08 -3.26
N THR A 300 23.87 -7.01 -3.58
CA THR A 300 24.19 -8.40 -3.87
C THR A 300 24.42 -8.65 -5.36
N GLY A 301 24.30 -7.61 -6.20
CA GLY A 301 24.27 -7.69 -7.66
C GLY A 301 22.87 -7.93 -8.23
N ARG A 302 21.91 -8.37 -7.41
CA ARG A 302 20.50 -8.57 -7.78
C ARG A 302 19.54 -7.66 -7.02
N VAL A 303 19.89 -7.35 -5.79
CA VAL A 303 19.14 -6.46 -4.89
C VAL A 303 20.05 -5.33 -4.48
N THR A 304 19.55 -4.11 -4.52
CA THR A 304 20.31 -2.92 -4.11
C THR A 304 19.55 -2.16 -3.03
N PHE A 305 20.22 -1.88 -1.93
CA PHE A 305 19.70 -1.07 -0.83
C PHE A 305 20.53 0.18 -0.64
N THR A 306 19.90 1.35 -0.83
CA THR A 306 20.50 2.65 -0.55
C THR A 306 19.73 3.30 0.61
N LEU A 307 20.36 3.35 1.78
CA LEU A 307 19.69 3.83 3.00
C LEU A 307 19.15 5.25 2.84
N LEU A 308 19.94 6.17 2.29
CA LEU A 308 19.52 7.57 2.14
C LEU A 308 18.37 7.75 1.17
N SER A 309 18.20 6.85 0.22
CA SER A 309 17.07 6.85 -0.73
C SER A 309 15.81 6.22 -0.13
N SER A 310 15.92 5.51 1.00
CA SER A 310 14.76 4.91 1.65
C SER A 310 13.81 5.99 2.20
N PRO A 311 12.50 5.92 1.89
CA PRO A 311 11.52 6.86 2.45
C PRO A 311 11.44 6.82 3.98
N GLY A 312 12.00 5.78 4.60
CA GLY A 312 12.13 5.69 6.04
C GLY A 312 13.02 6.76 6.67
N VAL A 313 13.98 7.33 5.92
CA VAL A 313 14.78 8.47 6.39
C VAL A 313 13.91 9.70 6.59
N ALA A 314 13.00 10.00 5.68
CA ALA A 314 12.04 11.09 5.85
C ALA A 314 11.08 10.85 7.03
N LEU A 315 10.60 9.62 7.19
CA LEU A 315 9.77 9.20 8.33
C LEU A 315 10.52 9.38 9.66
N LEU A 316 11.80 8.98 9.72
CA LEU A 316 12.63 9.13 10.91
C LEU A 316 12.90 10.61 11.22
N ALA A 317 13.26 11.40 10.21
CA ALA A 317 13.47 12.84 10.36
C ALA A 317 12.21 13.56 10.85
N ALA A 318 11.04 13.25 10.27
CA ALA A 318 9.76 13.80 10.70
C ALA A 318 9.40 13.35 12.13
N SER A 319 9.71 12.12 12.51
CA SER A 319 9.50 11.61 13.87
C SER A 319 10.35 12.37 14.89
N ILE A 320 11.64 12.55 14.61
CA ILE A 320 12.57 13.28 15.48
C ILE A 320 12.14 14.76 15.62
N ALA A 321 11.83 15.43 14.50
CA ALA A 321 11.37 16.82 14.51
C ALA A 321 10.05 16.96 15.29
N SER A 322 9.11 16.04 15.11
CA SER A 322 7.83 16.04 15.83
C SER A 322 8.02 15.83 17.33
N LEU A 323 8.92 14.92 17.75
CA LEU A 323 9.28 14.74 19.14
C LEU A 323 9.92 15.97 19.76
N ALA A 324 10.83 16.62 19.03
CA ALA A 324 11.49 17.85 19.50
C ALA A 324 10.48 18.97 19.78
N LEU A 325 9.47 19.11 18.91
CA LEU A 325 8.40 20.09 19.05
C LEU A 325 7.41 19.75 20.19
N GLN A 326 7.21 18.46 20.47
CA GLN A 326 6.32 17.99 21.56
C GLN A 326 7.00 17.97 22.93
N ARG A 327 8.34 17.82 22.98
CA ARG A 327 9.12 17.71 24.23
C ARG A 327 8.98 18.95 25.15
N GLN A 328 8.54 20.07 24.60
CA GLN A 328 8.23 21.27 25.39
C GLN A 328 6.94 21.12 26.24
N ARG A 329 6.16 20.05 26.02
CA ARG A 329 4.84 19.83 26.66
C ARG A 329 4.73 18.62 27.59
N ASP A 330 5.60 17.58 27.43
CA ASP A 330 5.48 16.32 28.20
C ASP A 330 6.84 15.67 28.47
N HIS A 331 7.29 15.65 29.72
CA HIS A 331 8.62 15.16 30.13
C HIS A 331 8.72 13.64 30.38
N GLY A 332 7.62 12.85 30.31
CA GLY A 332 7.62 11.48 30.85
C GLY A 332 7.55 10.32 29.85
N SER A 333 7.23 10.53 28.57
CA SER A 333 6.80 9.44 27.67
C SER A 333 7.80 8.98 26.61
N ALA A 334 8.92 9.67 26.44
CA ALA A 334 9.88 9.38 25.33
C ALA A 334 10.69 8.08 25.52
N THR A 335 10.93 7.67 26.76
CA THR A 335 11.80 6.51 27.07
C THR A 335 11.21 5.15 26.69
N LYS A 336 9.88 5.04 26.58
CA LYS A 336 9.17 3.78 26.23
C LYS A 336 8.93 3.60 24.74
N LEU A 337 9.19 4.60 23.90
CA LEU A 337 8.93 4.59 22.46
C LEU A 337 9.69 3.48 21.71
N PRO A 338 11.00 3.26 21.90
CA PRO A 338 11.72 2.23 21.14
C PRO A 338 11.15 0.83 21.41
N LEU A 339 10.79 0.53 22.65
CA LEU A 339 10.22 -0.77 23.00
C LEU A 339 8.81 -0.97 22.42
N SER A 340 7.97 0.07 22.39
CA SER A 340 6.64 -0.01 21.78
C SER A 340 6.72 -0.22 20.28
N VAL A 341 7.64 0.46 19.58
CA VAL A 341 7.90 0.27 18.16
C VAL A 341 8.34 -1.17 17.87
N LEU A 342 9.33 -1.68 18.60
CA LEU A 342 9.82 -3.04 18.42
C LEU A 342 8.72 -4.09 18.67
N ARG A 343 7.92 -3.91 19.72
CA ARG A 343 6.78 -4.81 20.01
C ARG A 343 5.71 -4.83 18.92
N ARG A 344 5.54 -3.74 18.18
CA ARG A 344 4.59 -3.67 17.05
C ARG A 344 5.20 -4.19 15.76
N ALA A 345 6.50 -3.97 15.54
CA ALA A 345 7.20 -4.30 14.31
C ALA A 345 7.60 -5.77 14.19
N TRP A 346 7.92 -6.46 15.29
CA TRP A 346 8.54 -7.79 15.22
C TRP A 346 7.71 -8.82 14.47
N ARG A 347 6.37 -8.84 14.68
CA ARG A 347 5.49 -9.80 13.98
C ARG A 347 5.42 -9.56 12.47
N PRO A 348 5.14 -8.34 11.99
CA PRO A 348 5.18 -8.07 10.54
C PRO A 348 6.55 -8.37 9.94
N LEU A 349 7.64 -7.90 10.53
CA LEU A 349 9.00 -8.11 10.01
C LEU A 349 9.36 -9.60 9.98
N THR A 350 9.08 -10.37 11.03
CA THR A 350 9.31 -11.82 11.02
C THR A 350 8.51 -12.53 9.92
N SER A 351 7.27 -12.12 9.69
CA SER A 351 6.48 -12.70 8.59
C SER A 351 7.05 -12.34 7.24
N ILE A 352 7.48 -11.09 7.06
CA ILE A 352 8.01 -10.60 5.77
C ILE A 352 9.31 -11.30 5.43
N VAL A 353 10.28 -11.39 6.36
CA VAL A 353 11.57 -12.07 6.10
C VAL A 353 11.37 -13.53 5.72
N LEU A 354 10.43 -14.24 6.33
CA LEU A 354 10.12 -15.64 5.98
C LEU A 354 9.51 -15.76 4.58
N PHE A 355 8.61 -14.85 4.20
CA PHE A 355 8.08 -14.82 2.84
C PHE A 355 9.13 -14.44 1.80
N LEU A 356 10.02 -13.50 2.11
CA LEU A 356 11.16 -13.13 1.26
C LEU A 356 12.12 -14.32 1.09
N ALA A 357 12.43 -15.04 2.16
CA ALA A 357 13.24 -16.26 2.11
C ALA A 357 12.58 -17.33 1.23
N SER A 358 11.25 -17.53 1.38
CA SER A 358 10.49 -18.44 0.51
C SER A 358 10.63 -18.06 -0.96
N ALA A 359 10.43 -16.77 -1.29
CA ALA A 359 10.56 -16.25 -2.65
C ALA A 359 11.96 -16.50 -3.23
N ARG A 360 13.01 -16.16 -2.49
CA ARG A 360 14.40 -16.33 -2.95
C ARG A 360 14.80 -17.78 -3.13
N LEU A 361 14.33 -18.67 -2.25
CA LEU A 361 14.52 -20.13 -2.43
C LEU A 361 13.81 -20.64 -3.68
N LEU A 362 12.58 -20.18 -3.98
CA LEU A 362 11.86 -20.56 -5.19
C LEU A 362 12.54 -20.04 -6.46
N VAL A 363 13.14 -18.83 -6.41
CA VAL A 363 13.93 -18.29 -7.53
C VAL A 363 15.17 -19.16 -7.74
N GLU A 364 15.94 -19.44 -6.68
CA GLU A 364 17.18 -20.20 -6.77
C GLU A 364 16.96 -21.69 -7.12
N SER A 365 15.80 -22.25 -6.78
CA SER A 365 15.44 -23.62 -7.18
C SER A 365 14.99 -23.74 -8.63
N GLY A 366 14.74 -22.63 -9.35
CA GLY A 366 14.15 -22.65 -10.70
C GLY A 366 12.65 -22.88 -10.74
N ALA A 367 11.99 -23.02 -9.59
CA ALA A 367 10.54 -23.21 -9.48
C ALA A 367 9.75 -22.05 -10.10
N ILE A 368 10.25 -20.83 -9.95
CA ILE A 368 9.66 -19.60 -10.54
C ILE A 368 9.64 -19.68 -12.06
N THR A 369 10.72 -20.11 -12.70
CA THR A 369 10.81 -20.29 -14.15
C THR A 369 9.83 -21.37 -14.63
N ALA A 370 9.70 -22.47 -13.91
CA ALA A 370 8.74 -23.53 -14.24
C ALA A 370 7.29 -23.04 -14.13
N LEU A 371 6.97 -22.23 -13.11
CA LEU A 371 5.65 -21.62 -12.94
C LEU A 371 5.37 -20.62 -14.08
N ALA A 372 6.34 -19.78 -14.42
CA ALA A 372 6.22 -18.80 -15.50
C ALA A 372 5.94 -19.48 -16.85
N ASN A 373 6.66 -20.55 -17.18
CA ASN A 373 6.42 -21.34 -18.39
C ASN A 373 5.02 -21.99 -18.39
N LEU A 374 4.55 -22.48 -17.25
CA LEU A 374 3.20 -23.02 -17.12
C LEU A 374 2.14 -21.95 -17.41
N LEU A 375 2.26 -20.79 -16.79
CA LEU A 375 1.32 -19.69 -16.97
C LEU A 375 1.36 -19.14 -18.41
N ALA A 376 2.55 -18.99 -18.98
CA ALA A 376 2.72 -18.55 -20.36
C ALA A 376 2.15 -19.56 -21.38
N GLY A 377 2.24 -20.86 -21.07
CA GLY A 377 1.63 -21.91 -21.89
C GLY A 377 0.11 -21.83 -22.00
N LEU A 378 -0.56 -21.08 -21.12
CA LEU A 378 -2.01 -20.80 -21.23
C LEU A 378 -2.34 -19.75 -22.31
N GLY A 379 -1.35 -19.01 -22.80
CA GLY A 379 -1.51 -17.87 -23.68
C GLY A 379 -1.59 -16.54 -22.89
N ALA A 380 -1.38 -15.42 -23.57
CA ALA A 380 -1.17 -14.11 -22.96
C ALA A 380 -2.36 -13.63 -22.09
N TYR A 381 -3.58 -13.70 -22.60
CA TYR A 381 -4.78 -13.25 -21.86
C TYR A 381 -5.14 -14.15 -20.66
N PRO A 382 -5.14 -15.49 -20.79
CA PRO A 382 -5.30 -16.35 -19.63
C PRO A 382 -4.20 -16.16 -18.59
N ALA A 383 -2.95 -15.89 -19.02
CA ALA A 383 -1.85 -15.58 -18.08
C ALA A 383 -2.10 -14.26 -17.32
N VAL A 384 -2.62 -13.21 -17.97
CA VAL A 384 -3.08 -11.96 -17.29
C VAL A 384 -4.14 -12.29 -16.25
N ALA A 385 -5.14 -13.11 -16.58
CA ALA A 385 -6.18 -13.51 -15.63
C ALA A 385 -5.60 -14.30 -14.45
N ALA A 386 -4.71 -15.25 -14.72
CA ALA A 386 -4.08 -16.07 -13.69
C ALA A 386 -3.21 -15.25 -12.75
N VAL A 387 -2.33 -14.38 -13.27
CA VAL A 387 -1.45 -13.51 -12.46
C VAL A 387 -2.28 -12.53 -11.62
N THR A 388 -3.30 -11.91 -12.22
CA THR A 388 -4.21 -11.02 -11.47
C THR A 388 -4.94 -11.75 -10.34
N SER A 389 -5.41 -12.97 -10.59
CA SER A 389 -6.11 -13.80 -9.60
C SER A 389 -5.18 -14.27 -8.47
N LEU A 390 -3.96 -14.71 -8.80
CA LEU A 390 -2.93 -15.08 -7.81
C LEU A 390 -2.52 -13.87 -6.97
N GLY A 391 -2.39 -12.69 -7.60
CA GLY A 391 -2.15 -11.44 -6.90
C GLY A 391 -3.27 -11.14 -5.90
N ALA A 392 -4.50 -11.12 -6.36
CA ALA A 392 -5.65 -10.85 -5.50
C ALA A 392 -5.76 -11.85 -4.33
N LEU A 393 -5.59 -13.15 -4.59
CA LEU A 393 -5.62 -14.19 -3.58
C LEU A 393 -4.51 -13.98 -2.53
N SER A 394 -3.28 -13.71 -2.98
CA SER A 394 -2.15 -13.48 -2.07
C SER A 394 -2.34 -12.23 -1.22
N GLY A 395 -2.83 -11.14 -1.80
CA GLY A 395 -3.14 -9.90 -1.09
C GLY A 395 -4.22 -10.08 -0.04
N TYR A 396 -5.32 -10.75 -0.40
CA TYR A 396 -6.43 -11.06 0.52
C TYR A 396 -5.96 -11.90 1.71
N VAL A 397 -5.15 -12.93 1.48
CA VAL A 397 -4.70 -13.84 2.53
C VAL A 397 -3.66 -13.20 3.45
N THR A 398 -2.74 -12.42 2.88
CA THR A 398 -1.63 -11.83 3.65
C THR A 398 -1.98 -10.48 4.27
N GLY A 399 -2.93 -9.75 3.69
CA GLY A 399 -3.27 -8.38 4.09
C GLY A 399 -2.18 -7.35 3.82
N SER A 400 -1.25 -7.67 2.92
CA SER A 400 -0.08 -6.82 2.65
C SER A 400 0.40 -6.98 1.20
N GLY A 401 0.52 -5.88 0.48
CA GLY A 401 1.09 -5.87 -0.87
C GLY A 401 2.56 -6.33 -0.89
N VAL A 402 3.34 -5.98 0.13
CA VAL A 402 4.76 -6.41 0.25
C VAL A 402 4.85 -7.93 0.34
N THR A 403 4.09 -8.52 1.23
CA THR A 403 4.08 -9.97 1.45
C THR A 403 3.56 -10.73 0.24
N ALA A 404 2.50 -10.21 -0.39
CA ALA A 404 1.93 -10.80 -1.59
C ALA A 404 2.89 -10.75 -2.77
N ASN A 405 3.65 -9.65 -2.92
CA ASN A 405 4.70 -9.53 -3.93
C ASN A 405 5.85 -10.52 -3.68
N ALA A 406 6.24 -10.74 -2.43
CA ALA A 406 7.24 -11.75 -2.10
C ALA A 406 6.81 -13.16 -2.56
N LEU A 407 5.52 -13.48 -2.55
CA LEU A 407 5.03 -14.79 -2.98
C LEU A 407 5.02 -14.98 -4.51
N PHE A 408 4.58 -13.97 -5.27
CA PHE A 408 4.25 -14.19 -6.68
C PHE A 408 4.86 -13.21 -7.67
N LEU A 409 5.40 -12.07 -7.24
CA LEU A 409 5.86 -11.06 -8.18
C LEU A 409 7.03 -11.55 -9.05
N PRO A 410 8.02 -12.30 -8.53
CA PRO A 410 9.06 -12.88 -9.40
C PRO A 410 8.47 -13.77 -10.50
N GLY A 411 7.46 -14.60 -10.17
CA GLY A 411 6.76 -15.43 -11.14
C GLY A 411 5.96 -14.63 -12.16
N ALA A 412 5.30 -13.56 -11.72
CA ALA A 412 4.59 -12.65 -12.61
C ALA A 412 5.55 -11.97 -13.59
N THR A 413 6.66 -11.41 -13.10
CA THR A 413 7.69 -10.78 -13.94
C THR A 413 8.26 -11.77 -14.95
N SER A 414 8.64 -12.98 -14.51
CA SER A 414 9.17 -14.01 -15.41
C SER A 414 8.14 -14.47 -16.45
N THR A 415 6.84 -14.52 -16.10
CA THR A 415 5.77 -14.78 -17.06
C THR A 415 5.68 -13.64 -18.09
N GLY A 416 5.77 -12.40 -17.61
CA GLY A 416 5.78 -11.21 -18.47
C GLY A 416 6.96 -11.17 -19.44
N GLN A 417 8.14 -11.63 -19.03
CA GLN A 417 9.32 -11.72 -19.89
C GLN A 417 9.07 -12.56 -21.14
N ILE A 418 8.33 -13.66 -21.01
CA ILE A 418 8.00 -14.54 -22.13
C ILE A 418 7.13 -13.80 -23.16
N PHE A 419 6.33 -12.82 -22.73
CA PHE A 419 5.47 -12.02 -23.60
C PHE A 419 6.04 -10.62 -23.92
N GLY A 420 7.27 -10.29 -23.49
CA GLY A 420 7.85 -8.94 -23.62
C GLY A 420 7.07 -7.87 -22.87
N ALA A 421 6.48 -8.21 -21.71
CA ALA A 421 5.58 -7.37 -20.93
C ALA A 421 5.83 -7.47 -19.40
N GLU A 422 7.10 -7.50 -18.98
CA GLU A 422 7.54 -7.75 -17.59
C GLU A 422 6.89 -6.77 -16.60
N ALA A 423 6.97 -5.47 -16.91
CA ALA A 423 6.43 -4.43 -16.07
C ALA A 423 4.90 -4.52 -15.95
N LEU A 424 4.21 -4.91 -17.03
CA LEU A 424 2.75 -5.12 -17.01
C LEU A 424 2.36 -6.24 -16.06
N PHE A 425 2.98 -7.42 -16.19
CA PHE A 425 2.65 -8.57 -15.36
C PHE A 425 3.03 -8.35 -13.89
N ALA A 426 4.17 -7.73 -13.62
CA ALA A 426 4.55 -7.32 -12.27
C ALA A 426 3.56 -6.31 -11.67
N ALA A 427 3.12 -5.32 -12.44
CA ALA A 427 2.15 -4.33 -12.01
C ALA A 427 0.75 -4.92 -11.80
N LEU A 428 0.33 -5.90 -12.60
CA LEU A 428 -0.90 -6.67 -12.37
C LEU A 428 -0.87 -7.39 -11.04
N GLN A 429 0.22 -8.11 -10.75
CA GLN A 429 0.43 -8.78 -9.46
C GLN A 429 0.38 -7.79 -8.30
N ASN A 430 1.18 -6.72 -8.34
CA ASN A 430 1.26 -5.72 -7.28
C ASN A 430 -0.08 -5.01 -7.05
N SER A 431 -0.77 -4.61 -8.13
CA SER A 431 -2.03 -3.88 -8.05
C SER A 431 -3.16 -4.76 -7.55
N ALA A 432 -3.34 -5.96 -8.11
CA ALA A 432 -4.36 -6.90 -7.67
C ALA A 432 -4.17 -7.31 -6.21
N ALA A 433 -2.93 -7.60 -5.79
CA ALA A 433 -2.59 -7.92 -4.41
C ALA A 433 -2.91 -6.77 -3.45
N SER A 434 -2.48 -5.56 -3.79
CA SER A 434 -2.68 -4.39 -2.95
C SER A 434 -4.15 -4.02 -2.81
N HIS A 435 -4.92 -4.04 -3.90
CA HIS A 435 -6.36 -3.76 -3.84
C HIS A 435 -7.14 -4.86 -3.10
N ALA A 436 -6.74 -6.11 -3.21
CA ALA A 436 -7.38 -7.21 -2.48
C ALA A 436 -7.04 -7.22 -0.98
N ALA A 437 -5.88 -6.71 -0.59
CA ALA A 437 -5.44 -6.66 0.80
C ALA A 437 -6.39 -5.85 1.71
N MET A 438 -7.15 -4.88 1.18
CA MET A 438 -8.13 -4.13 1.97
C MET A 438 -9.24 -5.01 2.56
N ALA A 439 -9.54 -6.14 1.93
CA ALA A 439 -10.54 -7.11 2.38
C ALA A 439 -9.98 -8.16 3.35
N ALA A 440 -8.68 -8.13 3.61
CA ALA A 440 -8.01 -9.13 4.46
C ALA A 440 -8.39 -8.99 5.94
N LEU A 441 -8.36 -10.11 6.65
CA LEU A 441 -8.69 -10.16 8.08
C LEU A 441 -7.90 -9.16 8.94
N PRO A 442 -6.59 -8.94 8.76
CA PRO A 442 -5.85 -7.94 9.55
C PRO A 442 -6.39 -6.52 9.37
N ILE A 443 -6.73 -6.14 8.14
CA ILE A 443 -7.28 -4.80 7.85
C ILE A 443 -8.69 -4.67 8.39
N ALA A 444 -9.54 -5.70 8.21
CA ALA A 444 -10.86 -5.76 8.80
C ALA A 444 -10.79 -5.61 10.33
N ALA A 445 -9.83 -6.27 11.00
CA ALA A 445 -9.64 -6.15 12.45
C ALA A 445 -9.30 -4.72 12.89
N ILE A 446 -8.48 -3.98 12.13
CA ILE A 446 -8.16 -2.57 12.41
C ILE A 446 -9.41 -1.72 12.24
N LEU A 447 -10.14 -1.86 11.13
CA LEU A 447 -11.40 -1.15 10.89
C LEU A 447 -12.38 -1.38 12.04
N LEU A 448 -12.60 -2.64 12.41
CA LEU A 448 -13.54 -3.03 13.45
C LEU A 448 -13.12 -2.54 14.84
N SER A 449 -11.81 -2.44 15.12
CA SER A 449 -11.29 -1.91 16.37
C SER A 449 -11.53 -0.40 16.53
N ALA A 450 -11.70 0.32 15.42
CA ALA A 450 -12.00 1.75 15.41
C ALA A 450 -13.50 2.06 15.54
N LEU A 451 -14.38 1.03 15.50
CA LEU A 451 -15.82 1.20 15.68
C LEU A 451 -16.19 1.25 17.18
N PRO A 452 -17.06 2.18 17.59
CA PRO A 452 -17.65 2.15 18.92
C PRO A 452 -18.63 0.98 19.04
N HIS A 453 -18.56 0.21 20.12
CA HIS A 453 -19.51 -0.89 20.42
C HIS A 453 -19.67 -1.90 19.26
N ARG A 454 -18.54 -2.54 18.85
CA ARG A 454 -18.50 -3.55 17.80
C ARG A 454 -19.52 -4.67 18.04
N THR A 455 -20.21 -5.07 16.96
CA THR A 455 -21.17 -6.18 16.92
C THR A 455 -20.78 -7.23 15.86
N SER A 456 -21.33 -8.45 15.96
CA SER A 456 -21.11 -9.50 14.95
C SER A 456 -21.66 -9.11 13.56
N ALA A 457 -22.67 -8.26 13.52
CA ALA A 457 -23.19 -7.70 12.26
C ALA A 457 -22.17 -6.80 11.56
N ASP A 458 -21.34 -6.07 12.32
CA ASP A 458 -20.26 -5.24 11.76
C ASP A 458 -19.17 -6.11 11.13
N ASP A 459 -18.85 -7.25 11.76
CA ASP A 459 -17.87 -8.20 11.24
C ASP A 459 -18.32 -8.74 9.89
N HIS A 460 -19.57 -9.19 9.80
CA HIS A 460 -20.16 -9.65 8.56
C HIS A 460 -20.21 -8.55 7.48
N THR A 461 -20.59 -7.33 7.86
CA THR A 461 -20.63 -6.17 6.96
C THR A 461 -19.26 -5.83 6.42
N ALA A 462 -18.25 -5.70 7.28
CA ALA A 462 -16.89 -5.36 6.87
C ALA A 462 -16.32 -6.42 5.91
N MET A 463 -16.51 -7.71 6.22
CA MET A 463 -16.02 -8.80 5.37
C MET A 463 -16.76 -8.86 4.03
N SER A 464 -18.09 -8.79 4.01
CA SER A 464 -18.86 -8.92 2.77
C SER A 464 -18.67 -7.70 1.84
N LEU A 465 -18.66 -6.48 2.39
CA LEU A 465 -18.36 -5.29 1.61
C LEU A 465 -16.90 -5.26 1.14
N GLY A 466 -15.95 -5.65 2.01
CA GLY A 466 -14.54 -5.75 1.66
C GLY A 466 -14.32 -6.67 0.45
N LEU A 467 -14.90 -7.87 0.48
CA LEU A 467 -14.80 -8.82 -0.64
C LEU A 467 -15.44 -8.29 -1.92
N ARG A 468 -16.63 -7.67 -1.85
CA ARG A 468 -17.32 -7.12 -3.04
C ARG A 468 -16.55 -5.96 -3.66
N LEU A 469 -16.08 -5.01 -2.84
CA LEU A 469 -15.28 -3.89 -3.31
C LEU A 469 -13.94 -4.38 -3.87
N SER A 470 -13.25 -5.28 -3.18
CA SER A 470 -12.02 -5.89 -3.66
C SER A 470 -12.20 -6.57 -5.01
N ALA A 471 -13.25 -7.40 -5.17
CA ALA A 471 -13.55 -8.07 -6.43
C ALA A 471 -13.80 -7.06 -7.58
N LEU A 472 -14.52 -5.97 -7.30
CA LEU A 472 -14.74 -4.90 -8.28
C LEU A 472 -13.43 -4.22 -8.69
N LEU A 473 -12.58 -3.87 -7.73
CA LEU A 473 -11.30 -3.21 -8.01
C LEU A 473 -10.34 -4.13 -8.77
N VAL A 474 -10.27 -5.41 -8.38
CA VAL A 474 -9.46 -6.41 -9.07
C VAL A 474 -9.97 -6.65 -10.51
N MET A 475 -11.29 -6.58 -10.72
CA MET A 475 -11.86 -6.64 -12.08
C MET A 475 -11.42 -5.43 -12.92
N ILE A 476 -11.40 -4.22 -12.36
CA ILE A 476 -10.87 -3.04 -13.08
C ILE A 476 -9.40 -3.24 -13.43
N VAL A 477 -8.59 -3.75 -12.50
CA VAL A 477 -7.16 -4.09 -12.72
C VAL A 477 -7.01 -5.08 -13.87
N PHE A 478 -7.78 -6.18 -13.85
CA PHE A 478 -7.76 -7.20 -14.90
C PHE A 478 -8.13 -6.62 -16.28
N MET A 479 -9.25 -5.90 -16.36
CA MET A 479 -9.72 -5.30 -17.61
C MET A 479 -8.73 -4.29 -18.17
N THR A 480 -8.14 -3.46 -17.29
CA THR A 480 -7.12 -2.48 -17.69
C THR A 480 -5.86 -3.18 -18.20
N GLY A 481 -5.40 -4.21 -17.51
CA GLY A 481 -4.23 -4.98 -17.95
C GLY A 481 -4.45 -5.71 -19.26
N ALA A 482 -5.61 -6.32 -19.46
CA ALA A 482 -5.99 -6.94 -20.72
C ALA A 482 -6.05 -5.92 -21.88
N LEU A 483 -6.57 -4.72 -21.62
CA LEU A 483 -6.60 -3.63 -22.59
C LEU A 483 -5.19 -3.13 -22.93
N LEU A 484 -4.33 -2.91 -21.96
CA LEU A 484 -2.93 -2.48 -22.18
C LEU A 484 -2.16 -3.52 -23.01
N LEU A 485 -2.39 -4.81 -22.73
CA LEU A 485 -1.80 -5.89 -23.53
C LEU A 485 -2.31 -5.87 -24.97
N ALA A 486 -3.64 -5.70 -25.18
CA ALA A 486 -4.26 -5.67 -26.50
C ALA A 486 -3.81 -4.49 -27.38
N THR A 487 -3.57 -3.33 -26.74
CA THR A 487 -3.20 -2.08 -27.44
C THR A 487 -1.69 -1.91 -27.65
N GLY A 488 -0.86 -2.79 -27.06
CA GLY A 488 0.59 -2.64 -27.07
C GLY A 488 1.12 -1.48 -26.21
N LEU A 489 0.26 -0.77 -25.46
CA LEU A 489 0.63 0.35 -24.58
C LEU A 489 1.37 -0.09 -23.30
N HIS A 490 1.72 -1.37 -23.18
CA HIS A 490 2.56 -1.92 -22.12
C HIS A 490 4.06 -1.79 -22.41
N GLN A 491 4.42 -1.45 -23.64
CA GLN A 491 5.81 -1.18 -24.01
C GLN A 491 6.22 0.22 -23.49
N PRO A 492 7.50 0.42 -23.10
CA PRO A 492 7.99 1.68 -22.57
C PRO A 492 7.90 2.85 -23.54
#